data_7e4daa6e049a2ad01db87228b1162656
#
_entry.id   7e4daa6e049a2ad01db87228b1162656
#
_cell.length_a   1.000
_cell.length_b   1.000
_cell.length_c   1.000
_cell.angle_alpha   90.00
_cell.angle_beta   90.00
_cell.angle_gamma   90.00
#
_symmetry.space_group_name_H-M   'P 1'
#
loop_
_entity.id
_entity.type
_entity.pdbx_description
1 polymer ?
#
loop_
_entity_poly.entity_id
_entity_poly.type
_entity_poly.pdbx_seq_one_letter_code
_entity_poly.pdbx_strand_id
1 'polypeptide(L)'
;MSSAMAADASNESVNNNAVVQVSLPDFTQIVEKSENAVVNIRTTAKVAVQPAGGGNGQDPYEMFRRFFGPDFNIPGMPKPKANPHGGGGGNAPTPAPQERSVPSGVGSGFFISENGSILTNHHVIADADEIIVTLTDGREFKAKVVGSDERTDVALLQVDAKDMATLPIGNPKKLKKGQWVLAIGSPFGLESTVTSGIVSAIGRETGDYLPFIQTDVAVNPGNSVGPLLDLQGQVV
;
A
#
# COMPACT_ATOMS: atom_id res chain seq x y z
N MET A 1 -47.03 -60.79 48.73
CA MET A 1 -47.36 -59.44 48.26
C MET A 1 -46.08 -58.68 48.29
N SER A 2 -45.44 -58.56 47.13
CA SER A 2 -44.19 -57.73 46.98
C SER A 2 -44.37 -56.86 45.77
N SER A 3 -44.47 -55.56 46.02
CA SER A 3 -44.68 -54.55 45.02
C SER A 3 -43.30 -54.09 44.52
N ALA A 4 -43.03 -54.29 43.23
CA ALA A 4 -41.82 -53.80 42.59
C ALA A 4 -42.09 -52.35 42.14
N MET A 5 -41.31 -51.41 42.67
CA MET A 5 -41.22 -50.03 42.16
C MET A 5 -40.31 -50.00 40.92
N ALA A 6 -40.90 -49.64 39.81
CA ALA A 6 -40.14 -49.30 38.61
C ALA A 6 -39.56 -47.90 38.77
N ALA A 7 -38.26 -47.74 38.66
CA ALA A 7 -37.57 -46.46 38.61
C ALA A 7 -37.69 -45.92 37.19
N ASP A 8 -38.32 -44.77 37.05
CA ASP A 8 -38.43 -43.97 35.84
C ASP A 8 -37.08 -43.25 35.64
N ALA A 9 -36.32 -43.73 34.67
CA ALA A 9 -35.08 -43.04 34.25
C ALA A 9 -35.47 -41.95 33.24
N SER A 10 -35.69 -40.73 33.73
CA SER A 10 -35.83 -39.55 32.90
C SER A 10 -34.54 -39.26 32.14
N ASN A 11 -34.62 -39.49 30.87
CA ASN A 11 -33.54 -39.24 29.90
C ASN A 11 -33.46 -37.71 29.66
N GLU A 12 -32.67 -37.02 30.46
CA GLU A 12 -32.30 -35.63 30.19
C GLU A 12 -31.38 -35.58 28.97
N SER A 13 -31.99 -35.40 27.81
CA SER A 13 -31.25 -35.08 26.60
C SER A 13 -30.67 -33.64 26.74
N VAL A 14 -29.39 -33.57 27.08
CA VAL A 14 -28.65 -32.32 27.08
C VAL A 14 -28.51 -31.85 25.61
N ASN A 15 -29.46 -31.01 25.22
CA ASN A 15 -29.45 -30.37 23.90
C ASN A 15 -28.46 -29.17 23.92
N ASN A 16 -27.13 -29.48 23.84
CA ASN A 16 -26.07 -28.49 23.82
C ASN A 16 -25.77 -28.00 22.39
N ASN A 17 -26.79 -27.69 21.60
CA ASN A 17 -26.62 -26.91 20.37
C ASN A 17 -26.81 -25.43 20.70
N ALA A 18 -25.90 -24.86 21.48
CA ALA A 18 -25.71 -23.44 21.50
C ALA A 18 -25.12 -23.04 20.13
N VAL A 19 -25.98 -22.63 19.20
CA VAL A 19 -25.56 -22.01 17.96
C VAL A 19 -24.82 -20.73 18.36
N VAL A 20 -23.50 -20.75 18.27
CA VAL A 20 -22.69 -19.56 18.44
C VAL A 20 -23.07 -18.64 17.28
N GLN A 21 -23.89 -17.63 17.54
CA GLN A 21 -24.13 -16.56 16.57
C GLN A 21 -22.85 -15.76 16.42
N VAL A 22 -22.08 -16.10 15.38
CA VAL A 22 -20.93 -15.30 14.96
C VAL A 22 -21.47 -14.21 14.03
N SER A 23 -21.58 -12.97 14.51
CA SER A 23 -21.81 -11.85 13.61
C SER A 23 -20.52 -11.59 12.82
N LEU A 24 -20.64 -11.50 11.51
CA LEU A 24 -19.52 -11.06 10.67
C LEU A 24 -19.19 -9.60 11.03
N PRO A 25 -17.91 -9.22 11.07
CA PRO A 25 -17.52 -7.85 11.35
C PRO A 25 -17.98 -6.93 10.21
N ASP A 26 -18.59 -5.80 10.57
CA ASP A 26 -18.84 -4.69 9.65
C ASP A 26 -17.66 -3.71 9.73
N PHE A 27 -16.96 -3.54 8.64
CA PHE A 27 -15.77 -2.70 8.55
C PHE A 27 -16.06 -1.26 8.12
N THR A 28 -17.31 -0.95 7.74
CA THR A 28 -17.71 0.33 7.14
C THR A 28 -17.25 1.52 7.99
N GLN A 29 -17.53 1.48 9.30
CA GLN A 29 -17.16 2.57 10.20
C GLN A 29 -15.65 2.76 10.36
N ILE A 30 -14.86 1.68 10.28
CA ILE A 30 -13.40 1.76 10.37
C ILE A 30 -12.88 2.41 9.09
N VAL A 31 -13.40 2.01 7.93
CA VAL A 31 -13.02 2.56 6.62
C VAL A 31 -13.33 4.05 6.57
N GLU A 32 -14.57 4.46 6.86
CA GLU A 32 -14.99 5.87 6.85
C GLU A 32 -14.12 6.78 7.71
N LYS A 33 -13.63 6.28 8.85
CA LYS A 33 -12.76 7.04 9.76
C LYS A 33 -11.31 7.08 9.29
N SER A 34 -10.87 6.05 8.55
CA SER A 34 -9.46 5.83 8.25
C SER A 34 -9.06 6.28 6.85
N GLU A 35 -9.96 6.22 5.87
CA GLU A 35 -9.64 6.47 4.47
C GLU A 35 -9.10 7.87 4.20
N ASN A 36 -9.58 8.89 4.92
CA ASN A 36 -9.11 10.27 4.78
C ASN A 36 -7.67 10.49 5.29
N ALA A 37 -7.14 9.53 6.04
CA ALA A 37 -5.75 9.55 6.48
C ALA A 37 -4.82 8.80 5.53
N VAL A 38 -5.36 8.03 4.58
CA VAL A 38 -4.59 7.28 3.57
C VAL A 38 -4.40 8.13 2.34
N VAL A 39 -3.21 8.11 1.79
CA VAL A 39 -2.80 8.95 0.65
C VAL A 39 -2.17 8.13 -0.45
N ASN A 40 -2.27 8.62 -1.68
CA ASN A 40 -1.49 8.14 -2.81
C ASN A 40 -0.14 8.86 -2.84
N ILE A 41 0.91 8.14 -3.19
CA ILE A 41 2.26 8.67 -3.36
C ILE A 41 2.72 8.36 -4.79
N ARG A 42 3.08 9.40 -5.52
CA ARG A 42 3.69 9.31 -6.84
C ARG A 42 5.07 9.92 -6.80
N THR A 43 6.01 9.26 -7.45
CA THR A 43 7.38 9.74 -7.52
C THR A 43 7.83 9.90 -8.96
N THR A 44 8.72 10.84 -9.19
CA THR A 44 9.38 11.05 -10.47
C THR A 44 10.87 11.11 -10.29
N ALA A 45 11.60 10.57 -11.28
CA ALA A 45 13.06 10.67 -11.38
C ALA A 45 13.43 11.50 -12.61
N LYS A 46 14.53 12.25 -12.53
CA LYS A 46 15.09 12.98 -13.64
C LYS A 46 16.03 12.08 -14.42
N VAL A 47 15.74 11.91 -15.70
CA VAL A 47 16.59 11.15 -16.61
C VAL A 47 17.22 12.10 -17.60
N ALA A 48 18.53 12.05 -17.74
CA ALA A 48 19.24 12.77 -18.80
C ALA A 48 18.88 12.16 -20.14
N VAL A 49 18.18 12.90 -21.00
CA VAL A 49 17.91 12.50 -22.38
C VAL A 49 19.16 12.74 -23.19
N GLN A 50 19.92 11.67 -23.46
CA GLN A 50 20.97 11.72 -24.48
C GLN A 50 20.30 11.80 -25.86
N PRO A 51 20.75 12.70 -26.75
CA PRO A 51 20.27 12.70 -28.12
C PRO A 51 20.55 11.35 -28.76
N ALA A 52 19.56 10.80 -29.47
CA ALA A 52 19.58 9.46 -30.05
C ALA A 52 20.84 9.19 -30.87
N GLY A 53 21.78 8.50 -30.26
CA GLY A 53 23.02 7.99 -30.84
C GLY A 53 23.46 6.78 -30.04
N GLY A 54 22.88 5.63 -30.33
CA GLY A 54 23.37 4.28 -30.02
C GLY A 54 23.86 4.02 -28.61
N GLY A 55 23.03 3.35 -27.80
CA GLY A 55 23.51 2.80 -26.54
C GLY A 55 22.38 2.14 -25.74
N ASN A 56 22.57 0.92 -25.34
CA ASN A 56 21.73 0.03 -24.52
C ASN A 56 21.34 0.66 -23.17
N GLY A 57 20.43 1.61 -23.17
CA GLY A 57 19.82 2.14 -21.94
C GLY A 57 18.47 1.46 -21.73
N GLN A 58 18.29 0.78 -20.62
CA GLN A 58 16.99 0.24 -20.22
C GLN A 58 16.02 1.42 -20.10
N ASP A 59 15.02 1.45 -21.01
CA ASP A 59 13.94 2.42 -21.02
C ASP A 59 13.14 2.27 -19.69
N PRO A 60 12.99 3.32 -18.87
CA PRO A 60 12.20 3.28 -17.64
C PRO A 60 10.77 2.79 -17.90
N TYR A 61 10.23 3.01 -19.11
CA TYR A 61 8.94 2.50 -19.53
C TYR A 61 8.93 0.95 -19.65
N GLU A 62 10.02 0.33 -20.07
CA GLU A 62 10.16 -1.13 -20.11
C GLU A 62 10.22 -1.73 -18.71
N MET A 63 10.81 -1.04 -17.73
CA MET A 63 10.83 -1.46 -16.34
C MET A 63 9.41 -1.42 -15.75
N PHE A 64 8.64 -0.37 -16.06
CA PHE A 64 7.26 -0.22 -15.61
C PHE A 64 6.33 -1.29 -16.24
N ARG A 65 6.49 -1.58 -17.53
CA ARG A 65 5.78 -2.68 -18.21
C ARG A 65 6.08 -4.05 -17.62
N ARG A 66 7.30 -4.25 -17.15
CA ARG A 66 7.73 -5.51 -16.52
C ARG A 66 7.04 -5.73 -15.16
N PHE A 67 6.70 -4.64 -14.45
CA PHE A 67 6.06 -4.70 -13.13
C PHE A 67 4.53 -4.76 -13.21
N PHE A 68 3.93 -4.04 -14.17
CA PHE A 68 2.47 -3.87 -14.28
C PHE A 68 1.84 -4.58 -15.49
N GLY A 69 2.63 -5.25 -16.32
CA GLY A 69 2.17 -5.98 -17.51
C GLY A 69 2.08 -5.11 -18.78
N PRO A 70 1.95 -5.76 -19.96
CA PRO A 70 2.03 -5.09 -21.28
C PRO A 70 0.85 -4.15 -21.59
N ASP A 71 -0.28 -4.32 -20.89
CA ASP A 71 -1.53 -3.59 -21.16
C ASP A 71 -1.74 -2.38 -20.23
N PHE A 72 -0.80 -2.12 -19.31
CA PHE A 72 -0.90 -0.98 -18.38
C PHE A 72 -0.68 0.34 -19.12
N ASN A 73 -1.72 1.17 -19.18
CA ASN A 73 -1.71 2.46 -19.84
C ASN A 73 -1.72 3.57 -18.79
N ILE A 74 -0.66 4.38 -18.71
CA ILE A 74 -0.57 5.52 -17.79
C ILE A 74 -1.34 6.69 -18.42
N PRO A 75 -2.42 7.20 -17.79
CA PRO A 75 -3.12 8.39 -18.26
C PRO A 75 -2.17 9.58 -18.33
N GLY A 76 -2.04 10.19 -19.52
CA GLY A 76 -1.19 11.38 -19.71
C GLY A 76 0.19 11.13 -20.33
N MET A 77 0.62 9.89 -20.56
CA MET A 77 1.86 9.62 -21.28
C MET A 77 1.63 9.45 -22.79
N PRO A 78 2.38 10.17 -23.64
CA PRO A 78 2.34 9.95 -25.10
C PRO A 78 2.96 8.58 -25.43
N LYS A 79 2.24 7.77 -26.21
CA LYS A 79 2.78 6.51 -26.75
C LYS A 79 4.02 6.78 -27.60
N PRO A 80 5.09 5.97 -27.48
CA PRO A 80 6.25 6.10 -28.36
C PRO A 80 5.80 5.90 -29.82
N LYS A 81 5.92 6.97 -30.62
CA LYS A 81 5.73 6.84 -32.07
C LYS A 81 6.96 6.12 -32.65
N ALA A 82 6.76 4.96 -33.21
CA ALA A 82 7.75 4.33 -34.05
C ALA A 82 8.07 5.25 -35.25
N ASN A 83 9.27 5.78 -35.30
CA ASN A 83 9.74 6.56 -36.44
C ASN A 83 10.42 5.59 -37.44
N PRO A 84 9.83 5.34 -38.62
CA PRO A 84 10.49 4.59 -39.66
C PRO A 84 11.17 5.57 -40.63
N HIS A 85 12.35 6.11 -40.34
CA HIS A 85 13.33 6.50 -41.37
C HIS A 85 14.55 7.12 -40.73
N GLY A 86 15.68 6.43 -40.96
CA GLY A 86 17.00 6.99 -40.75
C GLY A 86 17.43 7.84 -41.96
N GLY A 87 18.38 8.73 -41.71
CA GLY A 87 19.21 9.31 -42.75
C GLY A 87 19.33 10.82 -42.67
N GLY A 88 20.54 11.32 -42.44
CA GLY A 88 20.91 12.71 -42.66
C GLY A 88 21.94 13.20 -41.67
N GLY A 89 23.25 13.02 -41.97
CA GLY A 89 24.34 13.63 -41.22
C GLY A 89 24.34 15.15 -41.44
N GLY A 90 24.39 15.88 -40.36
CA GLY A 90 24.63 17.31 -40.32
C GLY A 90 25.26 17.64 -38.97
N ASN A 91 26.43 18.26 -39.00
CA ASN A 91 27.16 18.76 -37.84
C ASN A 91 26.41 19.94 -37.24
N ALA A 92 25.38 19.65 -36.41
CA ALA A 92 24.73 20.64 -35.60
C ALA A 92 25.36 20.63 -34.20
N PRO A 93 25.46 21.78 -33.48
CA PRO A 93 26.00 21.80 -32.13
C PRO A 93 25.15 20.90 -31.24
N THR A 94 25.80 20.03 -30.50
CA THR A 94 25.16 19.10 -29.54
C THR A 94 24.28 19.89 -28.58
N PRO A 95 22.96 19.69 -28.58
CA PRO A 95 22.09 20.33 -27.59
C PRO A 95 22.53 19.89 -26.18
N ALA A 96 22.51 20.81 -25.24
CA ALA A 96 22.76 20.49 -23.83
C ALA A 96 21.82 19.36 -23.38
N PRO A 97 22.29 18.45 -22.50
CA PRO A 97 21.45 17.37 -21.97
C PRO A 97 20.14 17.94 -21.42
N GLN A 98 19.04 17.54 -22.01
CA GLN A 98 17.72 17.90 -21.51
C GLN A 98 17.33 16.88 -20.45
N GLU A 99 17.17 17.32 -19.20
CA GLU A 99 16.59 16.50 -18.13
C GLU A 99 15.09 16.33 -18.38
N ARG A 100 14.61 15.11 -18.33
CA ARG A 100 13.19 14.79 -18.41
C ARG A 100 12.77 14.09 -17.12
N SER A 101 11.71 14.57 -16.47
CA SER A 101 11.06 13.87 -15.36
C SER A 101 10.24 12.70 -15.90
N VAL A 102 10.49 11.52 -15.38
CA VAL A 102 9.74 10.30 -15.68
C VAL A 102 9.16 9.72 -14.39
N PRO A 103 7.97 9.12 -14.42
CA PRO A 103 7.44 8.40 -13.25
C PRO A 103 8.41 7.31 -12.81
N SER A 104 8.71 7.23 -11.50
CA SER A 104 9.64 6.25 -10.93
C SER A 104 8.99 5.29 -9.95
N GLY A 105 7.92 5.71 -9.25
CA GLY A 105 7.20 4.88 -8.30
C GLY A 105 5.77 5.35 -8.06
N VAL A 106 4.94 4.41 -7.60
CA VAL A 106 3.57 4.65 -7.15
C VAL A 106 3.33 3.78 -5.92
N GLY A 107 2.72 4.33 -4.90
CA GLY A 107 2.37 3.61 -3.69
C GLY A 107 1.33 4.34 -2.88
N SER A 108 1.07 3.82 -1.69
CA SER A 108 0.23 4.45 -0.69
C SER A 108 1.06 4.87 0.52
N GLY A 109 0.49 5.70 1.36
CA GLY A 109 1.01 6.07 2.65
C GLY A 109 -0.13 6.49 3.55
N PHE A 110 0.18 6.88 4.78
CA PHE A 110 -0.82 7.38 5.70
C PHE A 110 -0.24 8.41 6.67
N PHE A 111 -1.09 9.37 7.06
CA PHE A 111 -0.72 10.38 8.04
C PHE A 111 -0.63 9.79 9.44
N ILE A 112 0.46 10.11 10.14
CA ILE A 112 0.69 9.79 11.56
C ILE A 112 0.65 11.02 12.46
N SER A 113 0.61 12.22 11.88
CA SER A 113 0.45 13.48 12.60
C SER A 113 -0.42 14.48 11.83
N GLU A 114 -1.16 15.30 12.54
CA GLU A 114 -1.98 16.39 11.98
C GLU A 114 -1.14 17.44 11.23
N ASN A 115 0.16 17.50 11.52
CA ASN A 115 1.11 18.43 10.92
C ASN A 115 1.77 17.91 9.63
N GLY A 116 1.22 16.84 9.02
CA GLY A 116 1.64 16.37 7.71
C GLY A 116 2.79 15.37 7.69
N SER A 117 3.05 14.64 8.79
CA SER A 117 3.99 13.52 8.77
C SER A 117 3.29 12.26 8.22
N ILE A 118 3.92 11.60 7.25
CA ILE A 118 3.38 10.44 6.52
C ILE A 118 4.36 9.28 6.60
N LEU A 119 3.85 8.09 6.89
CA LEU A 119 4.59 6.83 6.73
C LEU A 119 4.25 6.19 5.38
N THR A 120 5.30 5.64 4.75
CA THR A 120 5.23 4.85 3.52
C THR A 120 6.40 3.86 3.47
N ASN A 121 6.53 3.10 2.40
CA ASN A 121 7.65 2.19 2.22
C ASN A 121 8.85 2.89 1.55
N HIS A 122 10.06 2.44 1.91
CA HIS A 122 11.31 2.93 1.32
C HIS A 122 11.34 2.72 -0.20
N HIS A 123 10.98 1.54 -0.69
CA HIS A 123 11.05 1.21 -2.12
C HIS A 123 10.15 2.12 -3.00
N VAL A 124 9.13 2.78 -2.45
CA VAL A 124 8.28 3.74 -3.19
C VAL A 124 9.06 5.01 -3.53
N ILE A 125 10.01 5.38 -2.68
CA ILE A 125 10.70 6.68 -2.75
C ILE A 125 12.20 6.58 -3.06
N ALA A 126 12.73 5.36 -3.19
CA ALA A 126 14.18 5.09 -3.25
C ALA A 126 14.92 5.91 -4.32
N ASP A 127 14.33 6.01 -5.53
CA ASP A 127 14.96 6.68 -6.68
C ASP A 127 14.23 7.97 -7.07
N ALA A 128 13.56 8.61 -6.10
CA ALA A 128 12.71 9.76 -6.35
C ALA A 128 13.47 11.09 -6.25
N ASP A 129 13.44 11.89 -7.33
CA ASP A 129 13.84 13.31 -7.29
C ASP A 129 12.69 14.20 -6.77
N GLU A 130 11.46 13.79 -7.02
CA GLU A 130 10.27 14.49 -6.56
C GLU A 130 9.21 13.51 -6.09
N ILE A 131 8.57 13.85 -4.97
CA ILE A 131 7.53 13.05 -4.34
C ILE A 131 6.28 13.91 -4.22
N ILE A 132 5.18 13.45 -4.82
CA ILE A 132 3.87 14.07 -4.77
C ILE A 132 2.93 13.17 -3.99
N VAL A 133 2.29 13.74 -2.99
CA VAL A 133 1.26 13.10 -2.16
C VAL A 133 -0.09 13.64 -2.59
N THR A 134 -1.02 12.77 -2.96
CA THR A 134 -2.39 13.10 -3.33
C THR A 134 -3.36 12.55 -2.29
N LEU A 135 -4.23 13.40 -1.77
CA LEU A 135 -5.27 13.03 -0.82
C LEU A 135 -6.53 12.54 -1.55
N THR A 136 -7.41 11.87 -0.82
CA THR A 136 -8.72 11.40 -1.35
C THR A 136 -9.63 12.53 -1.84
N ASP A 137 -9.47 13.75 -1.31
CA ASP A 137 -10.17 14.96 -1.77
C ASP A 137 -9.53 15.63 -2.99
N GLY A 138 -8.46 15.06 -3.54
CA GLY A 138 -7.75 15.56 -4.72
C GLY A 138 -6.70 16.63 -4.45
N ARG A 139 -6.48 17.06 -3.20
CA ARG A 139 -5.37 17.96 -2.87
C ARG A 139 -4.03 17.27 -3.08
N GLU A 140 -3.07 18.00 -3.64
CA GLU A 140 -1.72 17.51 -3.86
C GLU A 140 -0.70 18.32 -3.06
N PHE A 141 0.27 17.62 -2.50
CA PHE A 141 1.36 18.21 -1.73
C PHE A 141 2.70 17.65 -2.20
N LYS A 142 3.69 18.52 -2.29
CA LYS A 142 5.08 18.10 -2.47
C LYS A 142 5.63 17.65 -1.13
N ALA A 143 6.12 16.42 -1.06
CA ALA A 143 6.67 15.86 0.16
C ALA A 143 8.21 15.96 0.20
N LYS A 144 8.74 16.03 1.41
CA LYS A 144 10.17 15.94 1.71
C LYS A 144 10.42 14.65 2.49
N VAL A 145 11.50 13.96 2.18
CA VAL A 145 11.96 12.81 2.95
C VAL A 145 12.58 13.30 4.25
N VAL A 146 12.04 12.86 5.38
CA VAL A 146 12.58 13.13 6.72
C VAL A 146 13.58 12.05 7.12
N GLY A 147 13.27 10.79 6.80
CA GLY A 147 14.11 9.64 7.04
C GLY A 147 13.63 8.42 6.29
N SER A 148 14.53 7.49 6.04
CA SER A 148 14.24 6.26 5.33
C SER A 148 15.19 5.16 5.76
N ASP A 149 14.68 3.94 5.90
CA ASP A 149 15.45 2.74 6.23
C ASP A 149 15.12 1.63 5.22
N GLU A 150 16.07 1.33 4.36
CA GLU A 150 15.96 0.28 3.32
C GLU A 150 15.77 -1.10 3.95
N ARG A 151 16.42 -1.38 5.09
CA ARG A 151 16.36 -2.69 5.73
C ARG A 151 14.99 -3.04 6.27
N THR A 152 14.26 -2.06 6.81
CA THR A 152 12.89 -2.22 7.31
C THR A 152 11.84 -1.87 6.26
N ASP A 153 12.28 -1.35 5.11
CA ASP A 153 11.41 -0.83 4.04
C ASP A 153 10.42 0.24 4.55
N VAL A 154 10.87 1.12 5.45
CA VAL A 154 10.05 2.21 6.00
C VAL A 154 10.63 3.56 5.63
N ALA A 155 9.77 4.50 5.26
CA ALA A 155 10.12 5.89 5.01
C ALA A 155 9.16 6.85 5.72
N LEU A 156 9.70 7.95 6.23
CA LEU A 156 8.98 9.07 6.83
C LEU A 156 9.06 10.27 5.91
N LEU A 157 7.90 10.77 5.50
CA LEU A 157 7.75 11.96 4.68
C LEU A 157 7.13 13.09 5.50
N GLN A 158 7.37 14.32 5.05
CA GLN A 158 6.74 15.54 5.57
C GLN A 158 6.16 16.35 4.43
N VAL A 159 4.89 16.73 4.55
CA VAL A 159 4.20 17.70 3.70
C VAL A 159 3.85 18.96 4.50
N ASP A 160 3.71 20.08 3.82
CA ASP A 160 3.23 21.34 4.44
C ASP A 160 1.70 21.34 4.45
N ALA A 161 1.14 20.61 5.42
CA ALA A 161 -0.29 20.49 5.63
C ALA A 161 -0.62 20.57 7.12
N LYS A 162 -1.87 20.98 7.43
CA LYS A 162 -2.38 21.09 8.80
C LYS A 162 -3.76 20.45 8.89
N ASP A 163 -4.13 20.08 10.09
CA ASP A 163 -5.45 19.50 10.42
C ASP A 163 -5.75 18.25 9.60
N MET A 164 -4.72 17.41 9.39
CA MET A 164 -4.85 16.16 8.65
C MET A 164 -5.47 15.07 9.53
N ALA A 165 -6.37 14.28 8.94
CA ALA A 165 -6.81 13.02 9.55
C ALA A 165 -5.60 12.12 9.75
N THR A 166 -5.53 11.41 10.88
CA THR A 166 -4.37 10.58 11.24
C THR A 166 -4.80 9.17 11.64
N LEU A 167 -3.91 8.20 11.45
CA LEU A 167 -4.10 6.85 11.96
C LEU A 167 -3.26 6.65 13.23
N PRO A 168 -3.87 6.16 14.31
CA PRO A 168 -3.14 5.82 15.52
C PRO A 168 -2.30 4.56 15.30
N ILE A 169 -1.06 4.57 15.78
CA ILE A 169 -0.19 3.39 15.77
C ILE A 169 -0.58 2.48 16.94
N GLY A 170 -0.94 1.26 16.61
CA GLY A 170 -1.33 0.23 17.57
C GLY A 170 -0.13 -0.50 18.19
N ASN A 171 -0.43 -1.58 18.89
CA ASN A 171 0.59 -2.40 19.51
C ASN A 171 0.59 -3.82 18.89
N PRO A 172 1.55 -4.15 18.00
CA PRO A 172 1.59 -5.45 17.33
C PRO A 172 1.78 -6.63 18.30
N LYS A 173 2.28 -6.39 19.52
CA LYS A 173 2.40 -7.43 20.56
C LYS A 173 1.05 -7.92 21.10
N LYS A 174 -0.03 -7.16 20.87
CA LYS A 174 -1.39 -7.54 21.28
C LYS A 174 -2.14 -8.33 20.20
N LEU A 175 -1.61 -8.38 18.98
CA LEU A 175 -2.21 -9.15 17.91
C LEU A 175 -2.27 -10.64 18.23
N LYS A 176 -3.31 -11.29 17.74
CA LYS A 176 -3.50 -12.74 17.86
C LYS A 176 -3.78 -13.36 16.50
N LYS A 177 -3.28 -14.58 16.27
CA LYS A 177 -3.65 -15.37 15.08
C LYS A 177 -5.17 -15.52 15.01
N GLY A 178 -5.72 -15.38 13.82
CA GLY A 178 -7.16 -15.41 13.57
C GLY A 178 -7.89 -14.07 13.81
N GLN A 179 -7.19 -13.04 14.29
CA GLN A 179 -7.76 -11.69 14.44
C GLN A 179 -7.96 -11.05 13.06
N TRP A 180 -9.10 -10.38 12.86
CA TRP A 180 -9.39 -9.63 11.66
C TRP A 180 -8.48 -8.42 11.52
N VAL A 181 -8.04 -8.18 10.29
CA VAL A 181 -7.27 -7.00 9.88
C VAL A 181 -7.72 -6.53 8.51
N LEU A 182 -7.52 -5.22 8.26
CA LEU A 182 -7.86 -4.56 6.99
C LEU A 182 -6.62 -3.88 6.43
N ALA A 183 -6.43 -3.98 5.11
CA ALA A 183 -5.50 -3.11 4.40
C ALA A 183 -6.30 -2.04 3.64
N ILE A 184 -5.86 -0.79 3.72
CA ILE A 184 -6.43 0.33 3.00
C ILE A 184 -5.32 0.95 2.16
N GLY A 185 -5.55 1.09 0.85
CA GLY A 185 -4.63 1.74 -0.06
C GLY A 185 -5.33 2.74 -0.95
N SER A 186 -4.57 3.65 -1.56
CA SER A 186 -5.05 4.66 -2.51
C SER A 186 -4.27 4.57 -3.82
N PRO A 187 -4.49 3.51 -4.62
CA PRO A 187 -3.65 3.22 -5.79
C PRO A 187 -3.66 4.33 -6.86
N PHE A 188 -4.76 5.06 -6.98
CA PHE A 188 -4.95 6.07 -8.03
C PHE A 188 -5.21 7.49 -7.48
N GLY A 189 -5.20 7.67 -6.16
CA GLY A 189 -5.29 8.96 -5.50
C GLY A 189 -6.70 9.54 -5.32
N LEU A 190 -7.74 8.93 -5.90
CA LEU A 190 -9.12 9.43 -5.81
C LEU A 190 -10.04 8.49 -5.04
N GLU A 191 -9.76 7.20 -5.07
CA GLU A 191 -10.56 6.18 -4.40
C GLU A 191 -9.68 5.27 -3.57
N SER A 192 -10.14 4.92 -2.38
CA SER A 192 -9.48 3.95 -1.51
C SER A 192 -9.91 2.54 -1.88
N THR A 193 -8.96 1.61 -1.89
CA THR A 193 -9.21 0.18 -2.02
C THR A 193 -9.04 -0.45 -0.65
N VAL A 194 -10.04 -1.24 -0.24
CA VAL A 194 -10.05 -1.93 1.06
C VAL A 194 -10.07 -3.42 0.84
N THR A 195 -9.19 -4.12 1.52
CA THR A 195 -9.20 -5.59 1.59
C THR A 195 -9.15 -6.05 3.04
N SER A 196 -9.76 -7.18 3.35
CA SER A 196 -9.81 -7.72 4.70
C SER A 196 -9.34 -9.17 4.74
N GLY A 197 -8.83 -9.57 5.86
CA GLY A 197 -8.36 -10.93 6.12
C GLY A 197 -8.06 -11.11 7.60
N ILE A 198 -7.28 -12.13 7.92
CA ILE A 198 -6.90 -12.44 9.30
C ILE A 198 -5.37 -12.47 9.47
N VAL A 199 -4.93 -12.29 10.69
CA VAL A 199 -3.55 -12.56 11.08
C VAL A 199 -3.30 -14.06 11.02
N SER A 200 -2.49 -14.52 10.06
CA SER A 200 -2.16 -15.94 9.85
C SER A 200 -0.98 -16.39 10.73
N ALA A 201 0.03 -15.53 10.91
CA ALA A 201 1.17 -15.78 11.80
C ALA A 201 1.76 -14.45 12.31
N ILE A 202 2.47 -14.54 13.45
CA ILE A 202 3.14 -13.40 14.09
C ILE A 202 4.57 -13.79 14.39
N GLY A 203 5.51 -12.84 14.22
CA GLY A 203 6.92 -13.04 14.57
C GLY A 203 7.64 -14.04 13.67
N ARG A 204 7.23 -14.17 12.39
CA ARG A 204 8.02 -14.95 11.42
C ARG A 204 9.31 -14.21 11.11
N GLU A 205 10.41 -14.82 11.48
CA GLU A 205 11.75 -14.38 11.10
C GLU A 205 12.05 -14.91 9.69
N THR A 206 12.35 -14.02 8.76
CA THR A 206 12.70 -14.35 7.37
C THR A 206 14.20 -14.17 7.10
N GLY A 207 15.05 -14.55 8.08
CA GLY A 207 16.51 -14.50 7.93
C GLY A 207 17.18 -13.18 8.29
N ASP A 208 16.46 -12.04 8.22
CA ASP A 208 16.99 -10.69 8.48
C ASP A 208 16.61 -10.14 9.86
N TYR A 209 16.20 -10.99 10.79
CA TYR A 209 15.81 -10.65 12.17
C TYR A 209 14.62 -9.66 12.30
N LEU A 210 13.83 -9.45 11.25
CA LEU A 210 12.62 -8.63 11.31
C LEU A 210 11.40 -9.52 11.60
N PRO A 211 10.65 -9.27 12.69
CA PRO A 211 9.45 -10.03 13.02
C PRO A 211 8.28 -9.55 12.16
N PHE A 212 7.97 -10.29 11.08
CA PHE A 212 6.84 -9.98 10.20
C PHE A 212 5.52 -10.52 10.74
N ILE A 213 4.44 -9.79 10.44
CA ILE A 213 3.07 -10.25 10.57
C ILE A 213 2.66 -10.84 9.23
N GLN A 214 2.26 -12.13 9.24
CA GLN A 214 1.68 -12.75 8.05
C GLN A 214 0.16 -12.62 8.10
N THR A 215 -0.43 -12.24 6.98
CA THR A 215 -1.89 -12.14 6.80
C THR A 215 -2.30 -12.75 5.46
N ASP A 216 -3.57 -13.08 5.29
CA ASP A 216 -4.20 -13.48 4.03
C ASP A 216 -4.98 -12.34 3.37
N VAL A 217 -4.81 -11.11 3.86
CA VAL A 217 -5.33 -9.90 3.21
C VAL A 217 -4.82 -9.83 1.77
N ALA A 218 -5.73 -9.64 0.82
CA ALA A 218 -5.35 -9.53 -0.58
C ALA A 218 -4.52 -8.27 -0.81
N VAL A 219 -3.27 -8.47 -1.22
CA VAL A 219 -2.33 -7.40 -1.57
C VAL A 219 -2.23 -7.31 -3.09
N ASN A 220 -2.60 -6.16 -3.63
CA ASN A 220 -2.54 -5.86 -5.06
C ASN A 220 -1.67 -4.62 -5.30
N PRO A 221 -1.13 -4.43 -6.52
CA PRO A 221 -0.46 -3.18 -6.87
C PRO A 221 -1.34 -1.98 -6.54
N GLY A 222 -0.82 -1.10 -5.67
CA GLY A 222 -1.50 0.12 -5.23
C GLY A 222 -2.06 0.10 -3.80
N ASN A 223 -2.48 -1.06 -3.23
CA ASN A 223 -2.77 -1.15 -1.80
C ASN A 223 -1.59 -1.74 -0.99
N SER A 224 -0.57 -2.28 -1.67
CA SER A 224 0.57 -3.00 -1.08
C SER A 224 1.44 -2.16 -0.13
N VAL A 225 1.25 -0.85 -0.10
CA VAL A 225 2.01 0.11 0.73
C VAL A 225 1.09 0.83 1.73
N GLY A 226 -0.19 0.47 1.76
CA GLY A 226 -1.16 1.03 2.69
C GLY A 226 -1.05 0.46 4.10
N PRO A 227 -1.65 1.14 5.11
CA PRO A 227 -1.68 0.65 6.47
C PRO A 227 -2.47 -0.65 6.61
N LEU A 228 -1.98 -1.55 7.47
CA LEU A 228 -2.74 -2.68 7.98
C LEU A 228 -3.38 -2.26 9.31
N LEU A 229 -4.71 -2.33 9.40
CA LEU A 229 -5.47 -1.87 10.55
C LEU A 229 -6.08 -3.04 11.31
N ASP A 230 -6.13 -2.93 12.62
CA ASP A 230 -6.96 -3.79 13.46
C ASP A 230 -8.43 -3.33 13.50
N LEU A 231 -9.29 -4.05 14.23
CA LEU A 231 -10.72 -3.69 14.38
C LEU A 231 -10.96 -2.40 15.20
N GLN A 232 -9.93 -1.84 15.80
CA GLN A 232 -9.96 -0.55 16.48
C GLN A 232 -9.53 0.60 15.57
N GLY A 233 -9.18 0.30 14.30
CA GLY A 233 -8.65 1.28 13.35
C GLY A 233 -7.22 1.72 13.65
N GLN A 234 -6.46 0.91 14.41
CA GLN A 234 -5.05 1.17 14.73
C GLN A 234 -4.15 0.45 13.72
N VAL A 235 -3.08 1.11 13.32
CA VAL A 235 -2.04 0.51 12.43
C VAL A 235 -1.22 -0.52 13.22
N VAL A 236 -1.09 -1.73 12.66
CA VAL A 236 -0.43 -2.88 13.30
C VAL A 236 0.68 -3.47 12.44
#